data_6362661712d6d4cac78dc4faf66b87ba
#
_entry.id   6362661712d6d4cac78dc4faf66b87ba
#
_cell.length_a   1.000
_cell.length_b   1.000
_cell.length_c   1.000
_cell.angle_alpha   90.00
_cell.angle_beta   90.00
_cell.angle_gamma   90.00
#
_symmetry.space_group_name_H-M   'P 1'
#
loop_
_entity.id
_entity.type
_entity.pdbx_description
1 polymer ?
#
loop_
_entity_poly.entity_id
_entity_poly.type
_entity_poly.pdbx_seq_one_letter_code
_entity_poly.pdbx_strand_id
1 'polypeptide(L)'
;GICDPIPIRKAILDGNEKHLIILTRPKGYKKEFSKKNVYASKLLCNKYPKLKEPFLTRHDTYNETVKFCEELEKQGKALILRPDADKSIESFEKDVNKLKAGYDHGYDLAIRHLTEIKSLFS
;
A
#
# COMPACT_ATOMS: atom_id res chain seq x y z
N GLY A 1 9.06 -4.22 2.57
CA GLY A 1 8.23 -4.37 1.39
C GLY A 1 7.70 -5.78 1.14
N ILE A 2 8.52 -6.83 1.26
CA ILE A 2 8.06 -8.22 1.02
C ILE A 2 7.21 -8.72 2.20
N CYS A 3 7.72 -8.59 3.42
CA CYS A 3 7.06 -9.09 4.63
C CYS A 3 6.01 -8.13 5.17
N ASP A 4 6.23 -6.83 5.00
CA ASP A 4 5.33 -5.77 5.46
C ASP A 4 5.25 -4.66 4.39
N PRO A 5 4.29 -4.76 3.46
CA PRO A 5 4.18 -3.81 2.36
C PRO A 5 3.66 -2.43 2.79
N ILE A 6 2.92 -2.35 3.90
CA ILE A 6 2.39 -1.11 4.47
C ILE A 6 2.79 -1.08 5.95
N PRO A 7 3.93 -0.43 6.32
CA PRO A 7 4.52 -0.55 7.66
C PRO A 7 3.82 0.34 8.71
N ILE A 8 2.50 0.40 8.71
CA ILE A 8 1.72 1.25 9.61
C ILE A 8 1.91 0.86 11.09
N ARG A 9 1.96 -0.44 11.39
CA ARG A 9 2.15 -0.92 12.76
C ARG A 9 3.51 -0.49 13.32
N LYS A 10 4.55 -0.53 12.46
CA LYS A 10 5.88 -0.04 12.84
C LYS A 10 5.86 1.47 13.11
N ALA A 11 5.19 2.25 12.29
CA ALA A 11 5.04 3.70 12.50
C ALA A 11 4.36 4.02 13.84
N ILE A 12 3.34 3.25 14.23
CA ILE A 12 2.66 3.39 15.54
C ILE A 12 3.61 3.02 16.68
N LEU A 13 4.34 1.91 16.56
CA LEU A 13 5.32 1.49 17.56
C LEU A 13 6.44 2.52 17.76
N ASP A 14 6.79 3.26 16.72
CA ASP A 14 7.77 4.35 16.77
C ASP A 14 7.21 5.63 17.42
N GLY A 15 5.97 5.62 17.90
CA GLY A 15 5.35 6.71 18.65
C GLY A 15 4.58 7.73 17.81
N ASN A 16 4.31 7.43 16.53
CA ASN A 16 3.52 8.33 15.69
C ASN A 16 2.01 8.10 15.91
N GLU A 17 1.28 9.18 16.18
CA GLU A 17 -0.16 9.13 16.46
C GLU A 17 -1.03 9.47 15.24
N LYS A 18 -0.49 10.22 14.30
CA LYS A 18 -1.16 10.66 13.08
C LYS A 18 -0.41 10.16 11.85
N HIS A 19 -1.16 9.72 10.84
CA HIS A 19 -0.58 9.07 9.68
C HIS A 19 -1.17 9.59 8.38
N LEU A 20 -0.32 9.99 7.45
CA LEU A 20 -0.67 10.15 6.05
C LEU A 20 -0.26 8.87 5.31
N ILE A 21 -1.24 8.14 4.80
CA ILE A 21 -1.04 6.84 4.15
C ILE A 21 -1.26 7.00 2.65
N ILE A 22 -0.24 6.69 1.86
CA ILE A 22 -0.32 6.75 0.40
C ILE A 22 -0.33 5.33 -0.13
N LEU A 23 -1.44 4.92 -0.72
CA LEU A 23 -1.62 3.62 -1.34
C LEU A 23 -1.49 3.73 -2.86
N THR A 24 -0.95 2.72 -3.50
CA THR A 24 -0.76 2.66 -4.95
C THR A 24 -1.89 1.92 -5.67
N ARG A 25 -2.83 1.37 -4.91
CA ARG A 25 -3.99 0.65 -5.44
C ARG A 25 -5.29 1.38 -5.07
N PRO A 26 -6.31 1.33 -5.93
CA PRO A 26 -7.57 2.03 -5.71
C PRO A 26 -8.36 1.45 -4.53
N LYS A 27 -9.37 2.20 -4.09
CA LYS A 27 -10.32 1.73 -3.07
C LYS A 27 -11.00 0.44 -3.51
N GLY A 28 -11.16 -0.50 -2.59
CA GLY A 28 -11.79 -1.79 -2.87
C GLY A 28 -10.85 -2.84 -3.48
N TYR A 29 -9.62 -2.47 -3.86
CA TYR A 29 -8.63 -3.44 -4.32
C TYR A 29 -8.33 -4.46 -3.22
N LYS A 30 -8.38 -5.74 -3.59
CA LYS A 30 -7.93 -6.86 -2.75
C LYS A 30 -6.81 -7.60 -3.47
N LYS A 31 -5.74 -7.87 -2.74
CA LYS A 31 -4.65 -8.67 -3.27
C LYS A 31 -5.06 -10.13 -3.25
N GLU A 32 -4.94 -10.79 -4.40
CA GLU A 32 -5.26 -12.20 -4.55
C GLU A 32 -4.03 -13.09 -4.35
N PHE A 33 -4.30 -14.35 -3.99
CA PHE A 33 -3.27 -15.37 -3.93
C PHE A 33 -2.66 -15.58 -5.33
N SER A 34 -1.34 -15.50 -5.42
CA SER A 34 -0.63 -15.67 -6.69
C SER A 34 0.15 -16.97 -6.72
N LYS A 35 -0.18 -17.84 -7.68
CA LYS A 35 0.60 -19.08 -7.95
C LYS A 35 2.06 -18.76 -8.29
N LYS A 36 2.34 -17.60 -8.88
CA LYS A 36 3.72 -17.12 -9.13
C LYS A 36 4.50 -16.94 -7.84
N ASN A 37 3.84 -16.51 -6.76
CA ASN A 37 4.48 -16.36 -5.45
C ASN A 37 4.84 -17.71 -4.85
N VAL A 38 4.07 -18.78 -5.11
CA VAL A 38 4.40 -20.14 -4.69
C VAL A 38 5.67 -20.63 -5.38
N TYR A 39 5.78 -20.40 -6.69
CA TYR A 39 6.96 -20.77 -7.45
C TYR A 39 8.20 -19.99 -7.01
N ALA A 40 8.06 -18.67 -6.87
CA ALA A 40 9.12 -17.81 -6.35
C ALA A 40 9.54 -18.21 -4.92
N SER A 41 8.57 -18.62 -4.08
CA SER A 41 8.87 -19.12 -2.75
C SER A 41 9.71 -20.39 -2.77
N LYS A 42 9.43 -21.32 -3.67
CA LYS A 42 10.23 -22.54 -3.81
C LYS A 42 11.68 -22.26 -4.20
N LEU A 43 11.91 -21.29 -5.08
CA LEU A 43 13.26 -20.90 -5.52
C LEU A 43 14.03 -20.14 -4.44
N LEU A 44 13.39 -19.16 -3.79
CA LEU A 44 14.01 -18.30 -2.80
C LEU A 44 14.12 -18.95 -1.42
N CYS A 45 13.18 -19.82 -1.05
CA CYS A 45 13.14 -20.40 0.29
C CYS A 45 14.12 -21.54 0.49
N ASN A 46 14.66 -22.12 -0.59
CA ASN A 46 15.82 -23.01 -0.48
C ASN A 46 17.04 -22.25 0.07
N LYS A 47 17.19 -20.98 -0.30
CA LYS A 47 18.28 -20.11 0.16
C LYS A 47 17.92 -19.34 1.44
N TYR A 48 16.65 -18.95 1.59
CA TYR A 48 16.15 -18.15 2.70
C TYR A 48 14.84 -18.73 3.27
N PRO A 49 14.90 -19.78 4.11
CA PRO A 49 13.70 -20.50 4.59
C PRO A 49 12.69 -19.61 5.33
N LYS A 50 13.15 -18.56 6.01
CA LYS A 50 12.30 -17.62 6.75
C LYS A 50 11.42 -16.74 5.88
N LEU A 51 11.67 -16.69 4.56
CA LEU A 51 10.85 -15.92 3.62
C LEU A 51 9.63 -16.70 3.10
N LYS A 52 9.55 -17.99 3.35
CA LYS A 52 8.48 -18.86 2.81
C LYS A 52 7.10 -18.41 3.25
N GLU A 53 6.89 -18.30 4.54
CA GLU A 53 5.59 -17.94 5.11
C GLU A 53 5.16 -16.51 4.73
N PRO A 54 6.00 -15.47 4.87
CA PRO A 54 5.65 -14.14 4.39
C PRO A 54 5.28 -14.05 2.91
N PHE A 55 5.90 -14.84 2.06
CA PHE A 55 5.55 -14.90 0.65
C PHE A 55 4.17 -15.51 0.40
N LEU A 56 3.84 -16.59 1.10
CA LEU A 56 2.59 -17.31 0.94
C LEU A 56 1.39 -16.53 1.51
N THR A 57 1.59 -15.81 2.61
CA THR A 57 0.55 -15.05 3.32
C THR A 57 0.50 -13.57 2.94
N ARG A 58 1.29 -13.13 1.98
CA ARG A 58 1.44 -11.72 1.61
C ARG A 58 0.12 -11.05 1.21
N HIS A 59 -0.77 -11.77 0.54
CA HIS A 59 -2.08 -11.27 0.13
C HIS A 59 -2.98 -11.00 1.34
N ASP A 60 -3.01 -11.92 2.31
CA ASP A 60 -3.79 -11.76 3.54
C ASP A 60 -3.24 -10.61 4.38
N THR A 61 -1.93 -10.57 4.59
CA THR A 61 -1.26 -9.49 5.34
C THR A 61 -1.55 -8.12 4.72
N TYR A 62 -1.49 -8.00 3.40
CA TYR A 62 -1.82 -6.75 2.70
C TYR A 62 -3.27 -6.35 2.95
N ASN A 63 -4.23 -7.27 2.72
CA ASN A 63 -5.65 -6.98 2.84
C ASN A 63 -6.05 -6.62 4.27
N GLU A 64 -5.53 -7.33 5.28
CA GLU A 64 -5.73 -7.01 6.69
C GLU A 64 -5.13 -5.66 7.08
N THR A 65 -3.94 -5.33 6.57
CA THR A 65 -3.31 -4.05 6.85
C THR A 65 -4.07 -2.90 6.23
N VAL A 66 -4.62 -3.05 5.02
CA VAL A 66 -5.49 -2.03 4.40
C VAL A 66 -6.74 -1.79 5.26
N LYS A 67 -7.40 -2.84 5.75
CA LYS A 67 -8.54 -2.71 6.68
C LYS A 67 -8.16 -1.96 7.94
N PHE A 68 -7.02 -2.27 8.51
CA PHE A 68 -6.50 -1.58 9.70
C PHE A 68 -6.26 -0.09 9.43
N CYS A 69 -5.70 0.27 8.27
CA CYS A 69 -5.53 1.67 7.85
C CYS A 69 -6.89 2.39 7.71
N GLU A 70 -7.89 1.72 7.14
CA GLU A 70 -9.25 2.26 7.00
C GLU A 70 -9.92 2.50 8.36
N GLU A 71 -9.68 1.64 9.35
CA GLU A 71 -10.15 1.87 10.72
C GLU A 71 -9.45 3.08 11.37
N LEU A 72 -8.16 3.26 11.18
CA LEU A 72 -7.45 4.45 11.65
C LEU A 72 -7.99 5.75 11.00
N GLU A 73 -8.35 5.68 9.72
CA GLU A 73 -8.96 6.83 9.02
C GLU A 73 -10.33 7.17 9.62
N LYS A 74 -11.18 6.18 9.89
CA LYS A 74 -12.47 6.38 10.56
C LYS A 74 -12.33 7.00 11.95
N GLN A 75 -11.26 6.68 12.66
CA GLN A 75 -10.95 7.23 13.97
C GLN A 75 -10.33 8.64 13.91
N GLY A 76 -10.11 9.20 12.72
CA GLY A 76 -9.45 10.49 12.53
C GLY A 76 -7.93 10.48 12.81
N LYS A 77 -7.32 9.31 12.89
CA LYS A 77 -5.87 9.15 13.14
C LYS A 77 -5.05 9.02 11.88
N ALA A 78 -5.69 8.80 10.75
CA ALA A 78 -5.04 8.69 9.45
C ALA A 78 -5.86 9.37 8.35
N LEU A 79 -5.18 9.74 7.28
CA LEU A 79 -5.76 10.11 6.00
C LEU A 79 -5.15 9.20 4.94
N ILE A 80 -5.98 8.57 4.13
CA ILE A 80 -5.54 7.66 3.08
C ILE A 80 -5.71 8.34 1.71
N LEU A 81 -4.62 8.50 1.00
CA LEU A 81 -4.61 8.90 -0.41
C LEU A 81 -4.41 7.67 -1.28
N ARG A 82 -5.28 7.51 -2.27
CA ARG A 82 -5.19 6.38 -3.22
C ARG A 82 -5.65 6.81 -4.62
N PRO A 83 -5.13 6.19 -5.68
CA PRO A 83 -5.50 6.54 -7.04
C PRO A 83 -6.94 6.12 -7.34
N ASP A 84 -7.56 6.80 -8.30
CA ASP A 84 -8.78 6.33 -8.93
C ASP A 84 -8.51 5.02 -9.70
N ALA A 85 -9.54 4.19 -9.87
CA ALA A 85 -9.38 2.86 -10.45
C ALA A 85 -8.78 2.89 -11.88
N ASP A 86 -9.18 3.87 -12.68
CA ASP A 86 -8.70 4.07 -14.06
C ASP A 86 -7.31 4.73 -14.14
N LYS A 87 -6.78 5.24 -13.03
CA LYS A 87 -5.46 5.86 -12.91
C LYS A 87 -4.43 5.00 -12.19
N SER A 88 -4.81 3.81 -11.76
CA SER A 88 -3.92 2.85 -11.13
C SER A 88 -2.88 2.34 -12.12
N ILE A 89 -1.62 2.28 -11.68
CA ILE A 89 -0.49 1.80 -12.50
C ILE A 89 -0.22 0.34 -12.15
N GLU A 90 -0.07 -0.49 -13.17
CA GLU A 90 0.31 -1.89 -13.03
C GLU A 90 1.77 -2.05 -12.59
N SER A 91 2.06 -3.18 -11.93
CA SER A 91 3.44 -3.53 -11.59
C SER A 91 4.25 -3.75 -12.88
N PHE A 92 5.45 -3.18 -12.91
CA PHE A 92 6.36 -3.25 -14.07
C PHE A 92 5.86 -2.52 -15.32
N GLU A 93 5.00 -1.49 -15.17
CA GLU A 93 4.59 -0.63 -16.27
C GLU A 93 5.82 0.03 -16.94
N LYS A 94 5.86 -0.02 -18.26
CA LYS A 94 6.95 0.55 -19.08
C LYS A 94 6.50 1.70 -19.97
N ASP A 95 5.19 1.88 -20.12
CA ASP A 95 4.65 2.99 -20.91
C ASP A 95 4.86 4.31 -20.16
N VAL A 96 5.73 5.15 -20.73
CA VAL A 96 6.09 6.46 -20.14
C VAL A 96 4.88 7.38 -20.02
N ASN A 97 3.93 7.31 -20.96
CA ASN A 97 2.72 8.14 -20.92
C ASN A 97 1.81 7.74 -19.74
N LYS A 98 1.67 6.44 -19.49
CA LYS A 98 0.92 5.92 -18.32
C LYS A 98 1.60 6.28 -17.01
N LEU A 99 2.92 6.18 -16.93
CA LEU A 99 3.70 6.57 -15.77
C LEU A 99 3.55 8.07 -15.48
N LYS A 100 3.64 8.90 -16.53
CA LYS A 100 3.43 10.35 -16.40
C LYS A 100 2.00 10.69 -15.95
N ALA A 101 1.00 10.08 -16.55
CA ALA A 101 -0.39 10.26 -16.14
C ALA A 101 -0.65 9.87 -14.68
N GLY A 102 -0.03 8.78 -14.21
CA GLY A 102 -0.09 8.36 -12.81
C GLY A 102 0.60 9.36 -11.86
N TYR A 103 1.75 9.90 -12.27
CA TYR A 103 2.43 10.96 -11.52
C TYR A 103 1.56 12.22 -11.39
N ASP A 104 1.04 12.72 -12.51
CA ASP A 104 0.20 13.92 -12.53
C ASP A 104 -1.07 13.72 -11.68
N HIS A 105 -1.69 12.54 -11.77
CA HIS A 105 -2.83 12.18 -10.93
C HIS A 105 -2.50 12.19 -9.43
N GLY A 106 -1.37 11.60 -9.04
CA GLY A 106 -0.93 11.60 -7.64
C GLY A 106 -0.64 13.00 -7.11
N TYR A 107 -0.02 13.83 -7.92
CA TYR A 107 0.25 15.24 -7.59
C TYR A 107 -1.06 16.02 -7.38
N ASP A 108 -2.00 15.94 -8.32
CA ASP A 108 -3.29 16.61 -8.23
C ASP A 108 -4.12 16.10 -7.04
N LEU A 109 -4.07 14.81 -6.75
CA LEU A 109 -4.73 14.21 -5.60
C LEU A 109 -4.22 14.80 -4.29
N ALA A 110 -2.90 14.93 -4.15
CA ALA A 110 -2.28 15.52 -2.96
C ALA A 110 -2.65 17.02 -2.81
N ILE A 111 -2.65 17.77 -3.91
CA ILE A 111 -3.05 19.19 -3.88
C ILE A 111 -4.52 19.35 -3.49
N ARG A 112 -5.42 18.56 -4.02
CA ARG A 112 -6.86 18.59 -3.67
C ARG A 112 -7.11 18.29 -2.19
N HIS A 113 -6.30 17.44 -1.58
CA HIS A 113 -6.41 17.06 -0.17
C HIS A 113 -5.46 17.83 0.77
N LEU A 114 -4.81 18.88 0.28
CA LEU A 114 -3.80 19.61 1.04
C LEU A 114 -4.34 20.18 2.37
N THR A 115 -5.56 20.72 2.36
CA THR A 115 -6.21 21.26 3.56
C THR A 115 -6.46 20.15 4.58
N GLU A 116 -6.94 18.99 4.15
CA GLU A 116 -7.17 17.82 5.02
C GLU A 116 -5.85 17.30 5.58
N ILE A 117 -4.80 17.23 4.76
CA ILE A 117 -3.45 16.84 5.21
C ILE A 117 -2.94 17.78 6.30
N LYS A 118 -3.04 19.10 6.10
CA LYS A 118 -2.62 20.08 7.10
C LYS A 118 -3.44 19.96 8.38
N SER A 119 -4.74 19.76 8.27
CA SER A 119 -5.65 19.58 9.41
C SER A 119 -5.34 18.35 10.22
N LEU A 120 -4.92 17.26 9.58
CA LEU A 120 -4.55 16.02 10.26
C LEU A 120 -3.41 16.20 11.25
N PHE A 121 -2.43 17.05 10.92
CA PHE A 121 -1.22 17.28 11.70
C PHE A 121 -1.23 18.55 12.53
N SER A 122 -2.32 19.30 12.50
CA SER A 122 -2.47 20.52 13.31
C SER A 122 -2.93 20.24 14.74
#